data_ab9e3ac806eab6b9ea3e5bee9ec9d004
#
_entry.id   ab9e3ac806eab6b9ea3e5bee9ec9d004
#
_cell.length_a   1.000
_cell.length_b   1.000
_cell.length_c   1.000
_cell.angle_alpha   90.00
_cell.angle_beta   90.00
_cell.angle_gamma   90.00
#
_symmetry.space_group_name_H-M   'P 1'
#
loop_
_entity.id
_entity.type
_entity.pdbx_description
1 polymer ?
#
loop_
_entity_poly.entity_id
_entity_poly.type
_entity_poly.pdbx_seq_one_letter_code
_entity_poly.pdbx_strand_id
1 'polypeptide(L)'
;LLPRDWQKRLKHNSSPYTSTIVFLVRKGNPKGIKDWGDLVKPGIAVITPNPKTSGGARWNYLAAWGYALKLPGGNEAKARGFVNKLYKNVPVLDSGARGATTFVEIVRECGSWV
;
A
#
# COMPACT_ATOMS: atom_id res chain seq x y z
N LEU A 1 28.46 14.96 2.65
CA LEU A 1 28.19 14.03 3.75
C LEU A 1 27.52 14.79 4.88
N LEU A 2 26.44 14.23 5.44
CA LEU A 2 25.73 14.88 6.55
C LEU A 2 26.51 14.72 7.86
N PRO A 3 26.51 15.77 8.73
CA PRO A 3 27.09 15.68 10.07
C PRO A 3 26.38 14.58 10.90
N ARG A 4 27.09 13.97 11.85
CA ARG A 4 26.51 12.88 12.69
C ARG A 4 25.29 13.31 13.49
N ASP A 5 25.18 14.58 13.82
CA ASP A 5 24.10 15.21 14.61
C ASP A 5 22.96 15.80 13.75
N TRP A 6 22.93 15.53 12.44
CA TRP A 6 21.99 16.15 11.50
C TRP A 6 20.51 16.03 11.93
N GLN A 7 20.13 14.91 12.54
CA GLN A 7 18.76 14.69 13.00
C GLN A 7 18.33 15.65 14.13
N LYS A 8 19.29 16.17 14.91
CA LYS A 8 19.01 17.08 16.04
C LYS A 8 18.96 18.54 15.64
N ARG A 9 19.34 18.90 14.41
CA ARG A 9 19.52 20.30 13.98
C ARG A 9 18.21 21.03 13.72
N LEU A 10 17.16 20.33 13.31
CA LEU A 10 15.85 20.88 13.06
C LEU A 10 14.77 20.13 13.84
N LYS A 11 13.60 20.75 13.98
CA LYS A 11 12.43 20.11 14.61
C LYS A 11 12.07 18.79 13.90
N HIS A 12 11.37 17.90 14.61
CA HIS A 12 10.90 16.64 14.09
C HIS A 12 12.02 15.75 13.50
N ASN A 13 13.17 15.68 14.17
CA ASN A 13 14.34 14.93 13.71
C ASN A 13 14.84 15.34 12.31
N SER A 14 14.77 16.63 12.00
CA SER A 14 15.10 17.17 10.67
C SER A 14 14.29 16.58 9.53
N SER A 15 13.07 16.11 9.81
CA SER A 15 12.15 15.58 8.81
C SER A 15 11.33 16.71 8.19
N PRO A 16 11.44 16.98 6.87
CA PRO A 16 10.75 18.09 6.22
C PRO A 16 9.24 17.86 6.11
N TYR A 17 8.80 16.61 6.07
CA TYR A 17 7.39 16.21 6.02
C TYR A 17 7.22 14.77 6.50
N THR A 18 5.99 14.39 6.78
CA THR A 18 5.58 13.01 7.03
C THR A 18 4.55 12.57 6.00
N SER A 19 4.48 11.28 5.76
CA SER A 19 3.53 10.67 4.83
C SER A 19 2.88 9.46 5.47
N THR A 20 1.72 9.08 4.96
CA THR A 20 1.01 7.87 5.39
C THR A 20 0.50 7.09 4.19
N ILE A 21 0.17 5.82 4.40
CA ILE A 21 -0.44 4.97 3.39
C ILE A 21 -1.94 5.17 3.45
N VAL A 22 -2.55 5.39 2.29
CA VAL A 22 -4.00 5.54 2.12
C VAL A 22 -4.49 4.64 0.99
N PHE A 23 -5.76 4.26 1.05
CA PHE A 23 -6.41 3.56 -0.06
C PHE A 23 -7.02 4.57 -1.02
N LEU A 24 -6.60 4.51 -2.27
CA LEU A 24 -7.25 5.22 -3.35
C LEU A 24 -8.37 4.34 -3.89
N VAL A 25 -9.62 4.78 -3.75
CA VAL A 25 -10.81 4.06 -4.19
C VAL A 25 -11.61 4.88 -5.18
N ARG A 26 -12.46 4.24 -5.98
CA ARG A 26 -13.39 4.94 -6.89
C ARG A 26 -14.31 5.86 -6.10
N LYS A 27 -14.76 6.94 -6.75
CA LYS A 27 -15.75 7.87 -6.19
C LYS A 27 -16.97 7.11 -5.67
N GLY A 28 -17.35 7.39 -4.42
CA GLY A 28 -18.43 6.70 -3.75
C GLY A 28 -18.10 5.33 -3.15
N ASN A 29 -16.86 4.85 -3.33
CA ASN A 29 -16.40 3.57 -2.78
C ASN A 29 -17.39 2.40 -3.02
N PRO A 30 -17.71 2.05 -4.27
CA PRO A 30 -18.80 1.12 -4.57
C PRO A 30 -18.58 -0.29 -4.02
N LYS A 31 -17.33 -0.66 -3.73
CA LYS A 31 -16.97 -1.96 -3.13
C LYS A 31 -16.85 -1.92 -1.61
N GLY A 32 -17.09 -0.76 -0.99
CA GLY A 32 -17.11 -0.61 0.47
C GLY A 32 -15.75 -0.89 1.13
N ILE A 33 -14.65 -0.56 0.48
CA ILE A 33 -13.30 -0.76 1.02
C ILE A 33 -13.06 0.20 2.17
N LYS A 34 -12.83 -0.34 3.37
CA LYS A 34 -12.59 0.45 4.58
C LYS A 34 -11.27 0.11 5.24
N ASP A 35 -10.81 -1.13 5.09
CA ASP A 35 -9.61 -1.62 5.78
C ASP A 35 -8.86 -2.64 4.92
N TRP A 36 -7.67 -3.01 5.35
CA TRP A 36 -6.80 -4.00 4.70
C TRP A 36 -7.50 -5.35 4.48
N GLY A 37 -8.36 -5.78 5.42
CA GLY A 37 -9.13 -7.01 5.32
C GLY A 37 -10.05 -7.05 4.10
N ASP A 38 -10.51 -5.91 3.61
CA ASP A 38 -11.37 -5.83 2.43
C ASP A 38 -10.59 -6.10 1.14
N LEU A 39 -9.29 -5.80 1.12
CA LEU A 39 -8.45 -5.97 -0.05
C LEU A 39 -8.17 -7.43 -0.42
N VAL A 40 -8.38 -8.36 0.50
CA VAL A 40 -8.19 -9.80 0.26
C VAL A 40 -9.48 -10.54 -0.11
N LYS A 41 -10.61 -9.83 -0.22
CA LYS A 41 -11.90 -10.39 -0.62
C LYS A 41 -11.88 -10.77 -2.11
N PRO A 42 -12.67 -11.80 -2.50
CA PRO A 42 -12.87 -12.11 -3.91
C PRO A 42 -13.47 -10.93 -4.69
N GLY A 43 -13.05 -10.77 -5.94
CA GLY A 43 -13.55 -9.71 -6.81
C GLY A 43 -12.99 -8.31 -6.51
N ILE A 44 -12.01 -8.19 -5.63
CA ILE A 44 -11.24 -6.96 -5.41
C ILE A 44 -9.93 -7.04 -6.20
N ALA A 45 -9.71 -6.09 -7.10
CA ALA A 45 -8.43 -5.91 -7.78
C ALA A 45 -7.67 -4.77 -7.12
N VAL A 46 -6.42 -5.00 -6.78
CA VAL A 46 -5.54 -4.04 -6.10
C VAL A 46 -4.39 -3.69 -7.04
N ILE A 47 -4.12 -2.40 -7.20
CA ILE A 47 -2.92 -1.92 -7.90
C ILE A 47 -1.96 -1.39 -6.86
N THR A 48 -0.75 -1.90 -6.85
CA THR A 48 0.32 -1.45 -5.97
C THR A 48 1.65 -1.44 -6.70
N PRO A 49 2.56 -0.51 -6.37
CA PRO A 49 3.90 -0.58 -6.92
C PRO A 49 4.65 -1.83 -6.41
N ASN A 50 5.64 -2.24 -7.17
CA ASN A 50 6.47 -3.40 -6.84
C ASN A 50 7.44 -3.07 -5.70
N PRO A 51 7.43 -3.81 -4.58
CA PRO A 51 8.33 -3.56 -3.45
C PRO A 51 9.82 -3.82 -3.77
N LYS A 52 10.13 -4.51 -4.88
CA LYS A 52 11.51 -4.67 -5.33
C LYS A 52 12.08 -3.39 -5.96
N THR A 53 11.25 -2.58 -6.59
CA THR A 53 11.66 -1.38 -7.35
C THR A 53 11.26 -0.07 -6.70
N SER A 54 10.29 -0.06 -5.78
CA SER A 54 9.74 1.13 -5.15
C SER A 54 9.89 1.10 -3.63
N GLY A 55 10.50 2.15 -3.07
CA GLY A 55 10.59 2.34 -1.62
C GLY A 55 9.22 2.49 -0.96
N GLY A 56 8.30 3.24 -1.58
CA GLY A 56 6.92 3.38 -1.10
C GLY A 56 6.17 2.07 -1.03
N ALA A 57 6.38 1.18 -2.01
CA ALA A 57 5.75 -0.13 -2.02
C ALA A 57 6.24 -1.05 -0.90
N ARG A 58 7.46 -0.87 -0.43
CA ARG A 58 7.97 -1.59 0.77
C ARG A 58 7.17 -1.21 2.01
N TRP A 59 6.80 0.07 2.15
CA TRP A 59 5.94 0.52 3.23
C TRP A 59 4.52 -0.04 3.10
N ASN A 60 3.96 -0.14 1.88
CA ASN A 60 2.67 -0.78 1.64
C ASN A 60 2.71 -2.25 2.09
N TYR A 61 3.76 -2.98 1.72
CA TYR A 61 3.97 -4.37 2.13
C TYR A 61 4.05 -4.50 3.66
N LEU A 62 4.87 -3.67 4.31
CA LEU A 62 5.05 -3.68 5.76
C LEU A 62 3.78 -3.28 6.51
N ALA A 63 2.99 -2.35 5.97
CA ALA A 63 1.72 -1.97 6.56
C ALA A 63 0.69 -3.11 6.52
N ALA A 64 0.59 -3.81 5.38
CA ALA A 64 -0.26 -5.00 5.26
C ALA A 64 0.19 -6.12 6.21
N TRP A 65 1.48 -6.33 6.34
CA TRP A 65 2.06 -7.28 7.28
C TRP A 65 1.74 -6.91 8.73
N GLY A 66 1.99 -5.65 9.12
CA GLY A 66 1.70 -5.13 10.45
C GLY A 66 0.23 -5.18 10.82
N TYR A 67 -0.67 -4.94 9.86
CA TYR A 67 -2.11 -5.14 10.05
C TYR A 67 -2.42 -6.59 10.42
N ALA A 68 -1.88 -7.55 9.67
CA ALA A 68 -2.15 -8.96 9.92
C ALA A 68 -1.57 -9.46 11.27
N LEU A 69 -0.46 -8.89 11.71
CA LEU A 69 0.10 -9.18 13.04
C LEU A 69 -0.79 -8.67 14.19
N LYS A 70 -1.51 -7.56 13.97
CA LYS A 70 -2.42 -6.97 14.97
C LYS A 70 -3.78 -7.67 15.06
N LEU A 71 -4.11 -8.52 14.11
CA LEU A 71 -5.35 -9.31 14.19
C LEU A 71 -5.30 -10.32 15.36
N PRO A 72 -6.45 -10.70 15.92
CA PRO A 72 -6.52 -11.69 17.00
C PRO A 72 -5.77 -12.98 16.64
N GLY A 73 -4.81 -13.37 17.48
CA GLY A 73 -3.93 -14.51 17.21
C GLY A 73 -2.97 -14.31 16.04
N GLY A 74 -2.65 -13.04 15.71
CA GLY A 74 -1.71 -12.68 14.66
C GLY A 74 -0.31 -13.24 14.94
N ASN A 75 0.31 -13.80 13.92
CA ASN A 75 1.69 -14.29 13.95
C ASN A 75 2.28 -14.18 12.54
N GLU A 76 3.58 -14.46 12.41
CA GLU A 76 4.28 -14.36 11.11
C GLU A 76 3.68 -15.25 10.02
N ALA A 77 3.25 -16.46 10.36
CA ALA A 77 2.64 -17.38 9.40
C ALA A 77 1.31 -16.81 8.84
N LYS A 78 0.47 -16.25 9.73
CA LYS A 78 -0.77 -15.58 9.35
C LYS A 78 -0.50 -14.30 8.53
N ALA A 79 0.50 -13.51 8.93
CA ALA A 79 0.89 -12.31 8.19
C ALA A 79 1.36 -12.66 6.78
N ARG A 80 2.19 -13.68 6.62
CA ARG A 80 2.61 -14.22 5.32
C ARG A 80 1.43 -14.69 4.49
N GLY A 81 0.51 -15.44 5.09
CA GLY A 81 -0.72 -15.90 4.43
C GLY A 81 -1.60 -14.74 3.95
N PHE A 82 -1.75 -13.70 4.79
CA PHE A 82 -2.52 -12.50 4.46
C PHE A 82 -1.90 -11.74 3.28
N VAL A 83 -0.60 -11.45 3.34
CA VAL A 83 0.10 -10.76 2.27
C VAL A 83 0.06 -11.57 0.97
N ASN A 84 0.21 -12.87 1.02
CA ASN A 84 0.06 -13.73 -0.15
C ASN A 84 -1.34 -13.62 -0.78
N LYS A 85 -2.41 -13.58 0.03
CA LYS A 85 -3.77 -13.36 -0.45
C LYS A 85 -3.94 -11.98 -1.08
N LEU A 86 -3.39 -10.94 -0.44
CA LEU A 86 -3.41 -9.58 -0.97
C LEU A 86 -2.75 -9.52 -2.35
N TYR A 87 -1.54 -10.07 -2.49
CA TYR A 87 -0.82 -10.04 -3.76
C TYR A 87 -1.42 -10.92 -4.86
N LYS A 88 -2.22 -11.93 -4.51
CA LYS A 88 -3.04 -12.66 -5.50
C LYS A 88 -4.12 -11.77 -6.14
N ASN A 89 -4.58 -10.75 -5.43
CA ASN A 89 -5.55 -9.77 -5.92
C ASN A 89 -4.87 -8.58 -6.63
N VAL A 90 -3.56 -8.64 -6.88
CA VAL A 90 -2.78 -7.61 -7.56
C VAL A 90 -2.49 -8.03 -9.00
N PRO A 91 -3.34 -7.64 -9.97
CA PRO A 91 -3.11 -7.96 -11.38
C PRO A 91 -1.96 -7.14 -11.99
N VAL A 92 -1.63 -5.99 -11.40
CA VAL A 92 -0.60 -5.08 -11.91
C VAL A 92 0.33 -4.67 -10.78
N LEU A 93 1.62 -4.91 -10.98
CA LEU A 93 2.72 -4.42 -10.16
C LEU A 93 3.49 -3.38 -10.99
N ASP A 94 3.24 -2.10 -10.72
CA ASP A 94 3.95 -1.01 -11.39
C ASP A 94 5.36 -0.79 -10.81
N SER A 95 6.24 -0.17 -11.58
CA SER A 95 7.60 0.14 -11.13
C SER A 95 7.65 1.17 -10.00
N GLY A 96 6.64 2.05 -9.88
CA GLY A 96 6.58 3.11 -8.88
C GLY A 96 5.17 3.59 -8.57
N ALA A 97 5.05 4.38 -7.50
CA ALA A 97 3.75 4.88 -7.02
C ALA A 97 3.04 5.78 -8.05
N ARG A 98 3.81 6.60 -8.79
CA ARG A 98 3.25 7.49 -9.83
C ARG A 98 2.60 6.68 -10.94
N GLY A 99 3.29 5.67 -11.48
CA GLY A 99 2.74 4.81 -12.53
C GLY A 99 1.51 4.04 -12.05
N ALA A 100 1.54 3.50 -10.84
CA ALA A 100 0.38 2.84 -10.26
C ALA A 100 -0.84 3.77 -10.15
N THR A 101 -0.65 5.04 -9.77
CA THR A 101 -1.72 6.05 -9.70
C THR A 101 -2.25 6.38 -11.09
N THR A 102 -1.36 6.63 -12.06
CA THR A 102 -1.75 6.90 -13.45
C THR A 102 -2.53 5.74 -14.04
N PHE A 103 -2.15 4.49 -13.74
CA PHE A 103 -2.90 3.32 -14.20
C PHE A 103 -4.32 3.30 -13.64
N VAL A 104 -4.51 3.64 -12.37
CA VAL A 104 -5.86 3.77 -11.76
C VAL A 104 -6.70 4.84 -12.46
N GLU A 105 -6.10 5.97 -12.84
CA GLU A 105 -6.78 7.05 -13.57
C GLU A 105 -7.21 6.60 -14.97
N ILE A 106 -6.31 5.97 -15.73
CA ILE A 106 -6.60 5.44 -17.07
C ILE A 106 -7.73 4.41 -17.02
N VAL A 107 -7.67 3.47 -16.10
CA VAL A 107 -8.72 2.45 -15.92
C VAL A 107 -10.07 3.07 -15.56
N ARG A 108 -10.07 4.16 -14.80
CA ARG A 108 -11.28 4.90 -14.46
C ARG A 108 -11.93 5.53 -15.69
N GLU A 109 -11.13 6.08 -16.62
CA GLU A 109 -11.62 6.72 -17.84
C GLU A 109 -12.13 5.72 -18.88
N CYS A 110 -11.46 4.58 -19.02
CA CYS A 110 -11.83 3.53 -19.97
C CYS A 110 -13.05 2.70 -19.57
N GLY A 111 -13.64 2.91 -18.41
CA GLY A 111 -14.91 2.29 -18.01
C GLY A 111 -14.91 0.78 -17.80
N SER A 112 -13.80 0.09 -18.02
CA SER A 112 -13.71 -1.36 -17.91
C SER A 112 -12.74 -1.83 -16.85
N TRP A 113 -13.23 -1.97 -15.64
CA TRP A 113 -12.85 -2.97 -14.64
C TRP A 113 -13.96 -2.98 -13.58
N VAL A 114 -14.75 -3.98 -13.70
CA VAL A 114 -15.83 -4.28 -12.76
C VAL A 114 -15.23 -4.76 -11.44
#